data_b13d11a9b3b9a3fe2a57429a909db5d0
#
_entry.id   b13d11a9b3b9a3fe2a57429a909db5d0
#
_cell.length_a   1.000
_cell.length_b   1.000
_cell.length_c   1.000
_cell.angle_alpha   90.00
_cell.angle_beta   90.00
_cell.angle_gamma   90.00
#
_symmetry.space_group_name_H-M   'P 1'
#
loop_
_entity.id
_entity.type
_entity.pdbx_description
1 polymer ?
#
loop_
_entity_poly.entity_id
_entity_poly.type
_entity_poly.pdbx_seq_one_letter_code
_entity_poly.pdbx_strand_id
1 'polypeptide(L)'
;FMPMAISFVGAGVIWRFMYTYEPDPNKPEIGLLSAIARGIGAEPVNWLLEAPLNTFLLIIVLVWIQTGFAMVILGAAMKNIPDEVVEAAMLDGASNWRRFTRVTLPMIRGTIVVVLTTITIATLKVFDIVRTMTGGNFQTNVVANEMYSQAFRQLNYGQGSALAVILFLAVVPIIWYNLRQLRIERTER
;
A
#
# COMPACT_ATOMS: atom_id res chain seq x y z
N PHE A 1 12.58 6.77 -1.80
CA PHE A 1 11.83 7.89 -1.21
C PHE A 1 10.84 8.57 -2.17
N MET A 2 11.11 8.56 -3.48
CA MET A 2 10.26 9.25 -4.48
C MET A 2 8.76 8.85 -4.42
N PRO A 3 8.38 7.57 -4.27
CA PRO A 3 6.96 7.20 -4.24
C PRO A 3 6.17 7.90 -3.13
N MET A 4 6.78 8.13 -1.97
CA MET A 4 6.14 8.78 -0.82
C MET A 4 5.86 10.28 -1.05
N ALA A 5 6.61 10.93 -1.96
CA ALA A 5 6.45 12.36 -2.25
C ALA A 5 5.29 12.64 -3.22
N ILE A 6 4.73 11.61 -3.85
CA ILE A 6 3.64 11.72 -4.83
C ILE A 6 2.30 11.50 -4.14
N SER A 7 1.29 12.30 -4.46
CA SER A 7 -0.07 12.06 -3.98
C SER A 7 -0.65 10.75 -4.54
N PHE A 8 -1.58 10.11 -3.81
CA PHE A 8 -2.25 8.90 -4.30
C PHE A 8 -2.95 9.11 -5.66
N VAL A 9 -3.57 10.28 -5.86
CA VAL A 9 -4.18 10.65 -7.14
C VAL A 9 -3.10 10.77 -8.23
N GLY A 10 -2.00 11.47 -7.96
CA GLY A 10 -0.89 11.61 -8.90
C GLY A 10 -0.27 10.28 -9.29
N ALA A 11 -0.04 9.40 -8.31
CA ALA A 11 0.42 8.04 -8.57
C ALA A 11 -0.58 7.25 -9.43
N GLY A 12 -1.87 7.33 -9.13
CA GLY A 12 -2.92 6.69 -9.93
C GLY A 12 -2.91 7.15 -11.39
N VAL A 13 -2.72 8.46 -11.65
CA VAL A 13 -2.60 9.00 -13.02
C VAL A 13 -1.36 8.46 -13.73
N ILE A 14 -0.18 8.51 -13.07
CA ILE A 14 1.09 8.02 -13.64
C ILE A 14 0.97 6.54 -14.00
N TRP A 15 0.52 5.73 -13.07
CA TRP A 15 0.41 4.28 -13.28
C TRP A 15 -0.69 3.91 -14.29
N ARG A 16 -1.75 4.72 -14.41
CA ARG A 16 -2.74 4.56 -15.47
C ARG A 16 -2.11 4.69 -16.86
N PHE A 17 -1.21 5.66 -17.05
CA PHE A 17 -0.44 5.78 -18.30
C PHE A 17 0.51 4.59 -18.50
N MET A 18 1.16 4.11 -17.45
CA MET A 18 2.03 2.93 -17.53
C MET A 18 1.27 1.65 -17.92
N TYR A 19 -0.02 1.56 -17.55
CA TYR A 19 -0.91 0.45 -17.87
C TYR A 19 -1.78 0.70 -19.09
N THR A 20 -1.53 1.75 -19.85
CA THR A 20 -2.26 2.02 -21.09
C THR A 20 -2.06 0.86 -22.06
N TYR A 21 -3.13 0.51 -22.76
CA TYR A 21 -3.16 -0.48 -23.84
C TYR A 21 -3.61 0.20 -25.12
N GLU A 22 -2.85 0.08 -26.20
CA GLU A 22 -3.23 0.53 -27.55
C GLU A 22 -3.61 -0.69 -28.38
N PRO A 23 -4.89 -0.83 -28.77
CA PRO A 23 -5.37 -1.97 -29.53
C PRO A 23 -4.96 -1.92 -31.01
N ASP A 24 -4.64 -0.75 -31.55
CA ASP A 24 -4.26 -0.58 -32.95
C ASP A 24 -2.78 -0.89 -33.16
N PRO A 25 -2.42 -1.98 -33.87
CA PRO A 25 -1.03 -2.37 -34.09
C PRO A 25 -0.22 -1.34 -34.93
N ASN A 26 -0.89 -0.41 -35.61
CA ASN A 26 -0.26 0.64 -36.41
C ASN A 26 0.09 1.88 -35.58
N LYS A 27 -0.36 1.94 -34.33
CA LYS A 27 -0.03 3.03 -33.42
C LYS A 27 1.11 2.65 -32.49
N PRO A 28 1.92 3.61 -32.05
CA PRO A 28 2.97 3.35 -31.08
C PRO A 28 2.36 2.95 -29.73
N GLU A 29 2.90 1.89 -29.13
CA GLU A 29 2.54 1.47 -27.79
C GLU A 29 2.98 2.53 -26.78
N ILE A 30 2.04 3.06 -26.01
CA ILE A 30 2.29 4.12 -25.04
C ILE A 30 2.54 3.53 -23.64
N GLY A 31 1.90 2.39 -23.32
CA GLY A 31 1.96 1.76 -22.01
C GLY A 31 3.23 0.94 -21.81
N LEU A 32 3.94 1.21 -20.70
CA LEU A 32 5.17 0.47 -20.35
C LEU A 32 4.91 -1.04 -20.22
N LEU A 33 3.81 -1.43 -19.57
CA LEU A 33 3.50 -2.85 -19.35
C LEU A 33 3.20 -3.57 -20.67
N SER A 34 2.50 -2.90 -21.58
CA SER A 34 2.21 -3.41 -22.91
C SER A 34 3.49 -3.50 -23.77
N ALA A 35 4.38 -2.52 -23.67
CA ALA A 35 5.66 -2.55 -24.36
C ALA A 35 6.56 -3.71 -23.87
N ILE A 36 6.59 -3.96 -22.56
CA ILE A 36 7.30 -5.12 -21.99
C ILE A 36 6.70 -6.43 -22.46
N ALA A 37 5.37 -6.56 -22.43
CA ALA A 37 4.68 -7.77 -22.90
C ALA A 37 5.05 -8.11 -24.35
N ARG A 38 4.99 -7.13 -25.26
CA ARG A 38 5.41 -7.31 -26.67
C ARG A 38 6.90 -7.66 -26.79
N GLY A 39 7.75 -7.05 -25.95
CA GLY A 39 9.20 -7.32 -25.95
C GLY A 39 9.56 -8.76 -25.59
N ILE A 40 8.75 -9.44 -24.79
CA ILE A 40 8.92 -10.86 -24.43
C ILE A 40 8.09 -11.81 -25.33
N GLY A 41 7.44 -11.27 -26.38
CA GLY A 41 6.62 -12.06 -27.30
C GLY A 41 5.21 -12.40 -26.81
N ALA A 42 4.74 -11.74 -25.75
CA ALA A 42 3.37 -11.87 -25.25
C ALA A 42 2.44 -10.82 -25.88
N GLU A 43 1.18 -11.19 -26.10
CA GLU A 43 0.18 -10.23 -26.53
C GLU A 43 -0.29 -9.39 -25.34
N PRO A 44 -0.22 -8.03 -25.42
CA PRO A 44 -0.73 -7.17 -24.37
C PRO A 44 -2.27 -7.23 -24.35
N VAL A 45 -2.82 -7.10 -23.16
CA VAL A 45 -4.26 -7.07 -22.93
C VAL A 45 -4.65 -5.69 -22.36
N ASN A 46 -5.95 -5.42 -22.27
CA ASN A 46 -6.39 -4.21 -21.58
C ASN A 46 -6.30 -4.39 -20.06
N TRP A 47 -5.11 -4.12 -19.52
CA TRP A 47 -4.69 -4.40 -18.14
C TRP A 47 -5.69 -3.98 -17.07
N LEU A 48 -6.38 -2.85 -17.27
CA LEU A 48 -7.30 -2.29 -16.27
C LEU A 48 -8.75 -2.79 -16.41
N LEU A 49 -9.07 -3.49 -17.52
CA LEU A 49 -10.40 -4.05 -17.74
C LEU A 49 -10.50 -5.52 -17.34
N GLU A 50 -9.37 -6.24 -17.34
CA GLU A 50 -9.33 -7.70 -17.12
C GLU A 50 -9.31 -8.02 -15.60
N ALA A 51 -10.43 -8.53 -15.09
CA ALA A 51 -10.49 -9.05 -13.71
C ALA A 51 -9.98 -10.52 -13.68
N PRO A 52 -9.23 -10.91 -12.65
CA PRO A 52 -8.83 -10.18 -11.44
C PRO A 52 -7.50 -9.40 -11.60
N LEU A 53 -6.87 -9.42 -12.78
CA LEU A 53 -5.56 -8.83 -13.04
C LEU A 53 -5.51 -7.35 -12.67
N ASN A 54 -6.56 -6.59 -13.03
CA ASN A 54 -6.69 -5.18 -12.70
C ASN A 54 -6.57 -4.90 -11.19
N THR A 55 -7.18 -5.73 -10.34
CA THR A 55 -7.09 -5.59 -8.88
C THR A 55 -5.65 -5.75 -8.39
N PHE A 56 -4.92 -6.76 -8.91
CA PHE A 56 -3.50 -6.94 -8.57
C PHE A 56 -2.65 -5.75 -9.02
N LEU A 57 -2.93 -5.17 -10.19
CA LEU A 57 -2.23 -3.99 -10.69
C LEU A 57 -2.48 -2.75 -9.81
N LEU A 58 -3.70 -2.55 -9.32
CA LEU A 58 -3.98 -1.49 -8.34
C LEU A 58 -3.25 -1.73 -7.01
N ILE A 59 -3.18 -2.99 -6.55
CA ILE A 59 -2.42 -3.37 -5.35
C ILE A 59 -0.92 -3.06 -5.52
N ILE A 60 -0.34 -3.32 -6.68
CA ILE A 60 1.07 -3.00 -6.98
C ILE A 60 1.32 -1.49 -6.80
N VAL A 61 0.43 -0.63 -7.28
CA VAL A 61 0.55 0.83 -7.09
C VAL A 61 0.52 1.19 -5.61
N LEU A 62 -0.41 0.61 -4.86
CA LEU A 62 -0.51 0.83 -3.41
C LEU A 62 0.75 0.37 -2.67
N VAL A 63 1.23 -0.84 -2.98
CA VAL A 63 2.47 -1.39 -2.41
C VAL A 63 3.66 -0.49 -2.72
N TRP A 64 3.78 -0.01 -3.96
CA TRP A 64 4.85 0.88 -4.39
C TRP A 64 4.91 2.17 -3.55
N ILE A 65 3.76 2.84 -3.33
CA ILE A 65 3.67 4.05 -2.49
C ILE A 65 4.00 3.72 -1.03
N GLN A 66 3.39 2.66 -0.49
CA GLN A 66 3.52 2.30 0.92
C GLN A 66 4.92 1.76 1.25
N THR A 67 5.63 1.18 0.29
CA THR A 67 7.03 0.77 0.46
C THR A 67 7.91 1.98 0.76
N GLY A 68 7.71 3.11 0.09
CA GLY A 68 8.45 4.35 0.37
C GLY A 68 8.26 4.82 1.82
N PHE A 69 7.02 4.84 2.30
CA PHE A 69 6.68 5.18 3.69
C PHE A 69 7.33 4.21 4.69
N ALA A 70 7.14 2.91 4.49
CA ALA A 70 7.71 1.89 5.37
C ALA A 70 9.23 1.96 5.43
N MET A 71 9.90 2.16 4.29
CA MET A 71 11.36 2.28 4.21
C MET A 71 11.90 3.46 5.01
N VAL A 72 11.24 4.62 4.99
CA VAL A 72 11.65 5.79 5.77
C VAL A 72 11.55 5.51 7.27
N ILE A 73 10.39 5.05 7.72
CA ILE A 73 10.14 4.86 9.15
C ILE A 73 10.97 3.71 9.73
N LEU A 74 11.01 2.56 9.04
CA LEU A 74 11.81 1.42 9.50
C LEU A 74 13.31 1.69 9.39
N GLY A 75 13.75 2.40 8.35
CA GLY A 75 15.15 2.82 8.19
C GLY A 75 15.61 3.76 9.31
N ALA A 76 14.76 4.72 9.72
CA ALA A 76 15.04 5.57 10.86
C ALA A 76 15.11 4.77 12.17
N ALA A 77 14.18 3.83 12.38
CA ALA A 77 14.18 2.97 13.56
C ALA A 77 15.43 2.10 13.64
N MET A 78 15.90 1.54 12.53
CA MET A 78 17.15 0.76 12.48
C MET A 78 18.38 1.62 12.79
N LYS A 79 18.42 2.87 12.33
CA LYS A 79 19.54 3.79 12.62
C LYS A 79 19.59 4.25 14.08
N ASN A 80 18.50 4.13 14.82
CA ASN A 80 18.46 4.45 16.24
C ASN A 80 18.90 3.28 17.15
N ILE A 81 19.28 2.14 16.58
CA ILE A 81 19.89 1.04 17.34
C ILE A 81 21.33 1.43 17.70
N PRO A 82 21.73 1.41 19.00
CA PRO A 82 23.09 1.72 19.39
C PRO A 82 24.11 0.78 18.73
N ASP A 83 25.21 1.33 18.24
CA ASP A 83 26.26 0.56 17.57
C ASP A 83 26.87 -0.50 18.50
N GLU A 84 26.95 -0.20 19.80
CA GLU A 84 27.47 -1.12 20.83
C GLU A 84 26.70 -2.44 20.88
N VAL A 85 25.38 -2.40 20.65
CA VAL A 85 24.55 -3.62 20.64
C VAL A 85 24.85 -4.46 19.40
N VAL A 86 25.08 -3.78 18.28
CA VAL A 86 25.41 -4.45 17.01
C VAL A 86 26.82 -5.05 17.07
N GLU A 87 27.78 -4.32 17.64
CA GLU A 87 29.18 -4.76 17.84
C GLU A 87 29.25 -5.94 18.83
N ALA A 88 28.55 -5.88 19.95
CA ALA A 88 28.49 -6.99 20.90
C ALA A 88 27.99 -8.29 20.22
N ALA A 89 26.92 -8.19 19.42
CA ALA A 89 26.43 -9.35 18.69
C ALA A 89 27.43 -9.87 17.63
N MET A 90 28.29 -9.02 17.07
CA MET A 90 29.37 -9.43 16.20
C MET A 90 30.48 -10.17 16.96
N LEU A 91 30.85 -9.68 18.15
CA LEU A 91 31.85 -10.31 19.00
C LEU A 91 31.38 -11.70 19.47
N ASP A 92 30.07 -11.87 19.69
CA ASP A 92 29.44 -13.15 19.99
C ASP A 92 29.37 -14.12 18.79
N GLY A 93 29.93 -13.75 17.63
CA GLY A 93 29.98 -14.59 16.42
C GLY A 93 28.63 -14.69 15.69
N ALA A 94 27.69 -13.76 15.91
CA ALA A 94 26.40 -13.77 15.23
C ALA A 94 26.57 -13.42 13.72
N SER A 95 26.11 -14.31 12.85
CA SER A 95 26.04 -14.01 11.40
C SER A 95 25.07 -12.85 11.12
N ASN A 96 25.19 -12.21 9.95
CA ASN A 96 24.32 -11.09 9.55
C ASN A 96 22.83 -11.43 9.66
N TRP A 97 22.42 -12.64 9.25
CA TRP A 97 21.03 -13.10 9.35
C TRP A 97 20.60 -13.30 10.81
N ARG A 98 21.46 -13.87 11.65
CA ARG A 98 21.18 -14.06 13.09
C ARG A 98 21.07 -12.72 13.81
N ARG A 99 21.95 -11.77 13.51
CA ARG A 99 21.92 -10.40 14.03
C ARG A 99 20.62 -9.68 13.61
N PHE A 100 20.24 -9.77 12.31
CA PHE A 100 18.99 -9.16 11.84
C PHE A 100 17.78 -9.73 12.57
N THR A 101 17.64 -11.07 12.65
CA THR A 101 16.44 -11.71 13.18
C THR A 101 16.35 -11.70 14.70
N ARG A 102 17.50 -11.74 15.42
CA ARG A 102 17.53 -11.85 16.87
C ARG A 102 17.84 -10.54 17.61
N VAL A 103 18.37 -9.55 16.92
CA VAL A 103 18.73 -8.26 17.52
C VAL A 103 17.94 -7.14 16.86
N THR A 104 18.16 -6.89 15.56
CA THR A 104 17.57 -5.75 14.88
C THR A 104 16.03 -5.83 14.85
N LEU A 105 15.47 -6.94 14.39
CA LEU A 105 14.03 -7.10 14.23
C LEU A 105 13.25 -6.99 15.56
N PRO A 106 13.68 -7.64 16.68
CA PRO A 106 13.04 -7.44 17.98
C PRO A 106 13.13 -6.00 18.50
N MET A 107 14.27 -5.31 18.28
CA MET A 107 14.44 -3.93 18.75
C MET A 107 13.53 -2.93 18.04
N ILE A 108 13.21 -3.14 16.77
CA ILE A 108 12.32 -2.27 16.01
C ILE A 108 10.87 -2.77 15.94
N ARG A 109 10.51 -3.86 16.65
CA ARG A 109 9.17 -4.48 16.56
C ARG A 109 8.03 -3.50 16.77
N GLY A 110 8.15 -2.58 17.74
CA GLY A 110 7.15 -1.55 17.99
C GLY A 110 6.94 -0.64 16.78
N THR A 111 8.01 -0.22 16.13
CA THR A 111 7.92 0.56 14.89
C THR A 111 7.28 -0.24 13.75
N ILE A 112 7.57 -1.54 13.65
CA ILE A 112 6.93 -2.42 12.66
C ILE A 112 5.42 -2.46 12.86
N VAL A 113 4.95 -2.61 14.10
CA VAL A 113 3.52 -2.62 14.43
C VAL A 113 2.85 -1.30 14.04
N VAL A 114 3.49 -0.18 14.33
CA VAL A 114 2.99 1.16 13.94
C VAL A 114 2.88 1.28 12.43
N VAL A 115 3.92 0.89 11.68
CA VAL A 115 3.93 0.92 10.20
C VAL A 115 2.84 0.02 9.63
N LEU A 116 2.75 -1.24 10.09
CA LEU A 116 1.73 -2.18 9.63
C LEU A 116 0.31 -1.66 9.90
N THR A 117 0.06 -1.09 11.08
CA THR A 117 -1.23 -0.52 11.43
C THR A 117 -1.59 0.65 10.53
N THR A 118 -0.64 1.57 10.31
CA THR A 118 -0.84 2.73 9.43
C THR A 118 -1.18 2.30 8.01
N ILE A 119 -0.43 1.33 7.46
CA ILE A 119 -0.68 0.78 6.12
C ILE A 119 -2.05 0.08 6.07
N THR A 120 -2.39 -0.71 7.09
CA THR A 120 -3.69 -1.41 7.16
C THR A 120 -4.85 -0.42 7.15
N ILE A 121 -4.79 0.64 7.96
CA ILE A 121 -5.83 1.68 7.98
C ILE A 121 -5.92 2.41 6.64
N ALA A 122 -4.76 2.75 6.03
CA ALA A 122 -4.72 3.38 4.72
C ALA A 122 -5.34 2.49 3.64
N THR A 123 -5.07 1.17 3.68
CA THR A 123 -5.61 0.19 2.73
C THR A 123 -7.12 0.02 2.89
N LEU A 124 -7.65 -0.03 4.11
CA LEU A 124 -9.10 -0.13 4.35
C LEU A 124 -9.87 1.09 3.82
N LYS A 125 -9.23 2.25 3.82
CA LYS A 125 -9.81 3.50 3.34
C LYS A 125 -9.34 3.87 1.92
N VAL A 126 -8.76 2.91 1.18
CA VAL A 126 -8.27 3.18 -0.16
C VAL A 126 -9.41 3.68 -1.05
N PHE A 127 -9.20 4.84 -1.65
CA PHE A 127 -10.17 5.50 -2.51
C PHE A 127 -9.49 6.04 -3.77
N ASP A 128 -8.48 6.87 -3.60
CA ASP A 128 -7.88 7.69 -4.67
C ASP A 128 -7.36 6.84 -5.85
N ILE A 129 -6.67 5.74 -5.58
CA ILE A 129 -6.11 4.86 -6.62
C ILE A 129 -7.23 4.23 -7.42
N VAL A 130 -8.23 3.63 -6.72
CA VAL A 130 -9.38 2.99 -7.39
C VAL A 130 -10.16 4.01 -8.19
N ARG A 131 -10.42 5.18 -7.58
CA ARG A 131 -11.18 6.25 -8.23
C ARG A 131 -10.50 6.80 -9.47
N THR A 132 -9.19 7.00 -9.43
CA THR A 132 -8.40 7.59 -10.51
C THR A 132 -8.15 6.60 -11.64
N MET A 133 -7.90 5.32 -11.34
CA MET A 133 -7.49 4.34 -12.35
C MET A 133 -8.66 3.66 -13.05
N THR A 134 -9.67 3.20 -12.29
CA THR A 134 -10.80 2.41 -12.82
C THR A 134 -12.16 3.03 -12.54
N GLY A 135 -12.23 4.01 -11.64
CA GLY A 135 -13.50 4.56 -11.15
C GLY A 135 -14.32 3.58 -10.30
N GLY A 136 -13.76 2.40 -9.96
CA GLY A 136 -14.46 1.29 -9.29
C GLY A 136 -15.16 0.33 -10.25
N ASN A 137 -14.96 0.50 -11.57
CA ASN A 137 -15.52 -0.42 -12.57
C ASN A 137 -14.69 -1.72 -12.64
N PHE A 138 -15.16 -2.67 -13.47
CA PHE A 138 -14.43 -3.92 -13.76
C PHE A 138 -14.06 -4.72 -12.50
N GLN A 139 -14.99 -4.80 -11.53
CA GLN A 139 -14.85 -5.52 -10.25
C GLN A 139 -13.75 -4.97 -9.32
N THR A 140 -13.31 -3.73 -9.51
CA THR A 140 -12.31 -3.07 -8.65
C THR A 140 -12.92 -2.17 -7.58
N ASN A 141 -14.26 -2.18 -7.40
CA ASN A 141 -14.92 -1.29 -6.47
C ASN A 141 -14.56 -1.61 -5.01
N VAL A 142 -14.45 -0.57 -4.21
CA VAL A 142 -14.13 -0.64 -2.78
C VAL A 142 -15.14 0.17 -2.00
N VAL A 143 -15.29 -0.14 -0.70
CA VAL A 143 -16.33 0.49 0.16
C VAL A 143 -16.23 2.01 0.17
N ALA A 144 -15.01 2.57 0.20
CA ALA A 144 -14.79 4.02 0.17
C ALA A 144 -15.25 4.67 -1.15
N ASN A 145 -15.03 4.00 -2.29
CA ASN A 145 -15.48 4.50 -3.59
C ASN A 145 -17.01 4.36 -3.74
N GLU A 146 -17.58 3.28 -3.23
CA GLU A 146 -19.03 3.11 -3.21
C GLU A 146 -19.71 4.16 -2.30
N MET A 147 -19.17 4.40 -1.10
CA MET A 147 -19.63 5.47 -0.22
C MET A 147 -19.68 6.83 -0.95
N TYR A 148 -18.60 7.17 -1.66
CA TYR A 148 -18.52 8.39 -2.46
C TYR A 148 -19.57 8.41 -3.57
N SER A 149 -19.74 7.29 -4.29
CA SER A 149 -20.70 7.17 -5.39
C SER A 149 -22.13 7.34 -4.90
N GLN A 150 -22.49 6.68 -3.79
CA GLN A 150 -23.83 6.81 -3.20
C GLN A 150 -24.10 8.22 -2.70
N ALA A 151 -23.19 8.82 -1.93
CA ALA A 151 -23.40 10.13 -1.32
C ALA A 151 -23.40 11.28 -2.34
N PHE A 152 -22.43 11.30 -3.28
CA PHE A 152 -22.16 12.49 -4.11
C PHE A 152 -22.57 12.36 -5.57
N ARG A 153 -22.71 11.15 -6.11
CA ARG A 153 -23.14 10.93 -7.49
C ARG A 153 -24.62 10.55 -7.59
N GLN A 154 -25.07 9.68 -6.69
CA GLN A 154 -26.46 9.20 -6.66
C GLN A 154 -27.34 10.01 -5.70
N LEU A 155 -26.72 10.92 -4.91
CA LEU A 155 -27.41 11.75 -3.90
C LEU A 155 -28.17 10.92 -2.85
N ASN A 156 -27.76 9.66 -2.68
CA ASN A 156 -28.33 8.75 -1.69
C ASN A 156 -27.54 8.85 -0.37
N TYR A 157 -27.79 9.93 0.35
CA TYR A 157 -27.07 10.23 1.59
C TYR A 157 -27.25 9.17 2.68
N GLY A 158 -28.40 8.50 2.72
CA GLY A 158 -28.65 7.42 3.68
C GLY A 158 -27.69 6.24 3.49
N GLN A 159 -27.56 5.74 2.26
CA GLN A 159 -26.62 4.64 1.96
C GLN A 159 -25.16 5.09 2.07
N GLY A 160 -24.83 6.29 1.59
CA GLY A 160 -23.49 6.86 1.74
C GLY A 160 -23.07 6.96 3.21
N SER A 161 -23.95 7.45 4.08
CA SER A 161 -23.69 7.52 5.52
C SER A 161 -23.57 6.15 6.19
N ALA A 162 -24.39 5.17 5.79
CA ALA A 162 -24.27 3.81 6.29
C ALA A 162 -22.91 3.18 5.95
N LEU A 163 -22.44 3.35 4.71
CA LEU A 163 -21.11 2.88 4.29
C LEU A 163 -19.98 3.60 5.03
N ALA A 164 -20.12 4.90 5.32
CA ALA A 164 -19.17 5.65 6.14
C ALA A 164 -19.06 5.07 7.56
N VAL A 165 -20.21 4.74 8.19
CA VAL A 165 -20.23 4.11 9.52
C VAL A 165 -19.57 2.72 9.48
N ILE A 166 -19.85 1.92 8.46
CA ILE A 166 -19.22 0.60 8.29
C ILE A 166 -17.69 0.73 8.19
N LEU A 167 -17.19 1.66 7.37
CA LEU A 167 -15.75 1.93 7.26
C LEU A 167 -15.17 2.37 8.60
N PHE A 168 -15.85 3.25 9.32
CA PHE A 168 -15.39 3.70 10.64
C PHE A 168 -15.31 2.53 11.62
N LEU A 169 -16.37 1.70 11.70
CA LEU A 169 -16.40 0.54 12.57
C LEU A 169 -15.33 -0.51 12.21
N ALA A 170 -14.97 -0.65 10.95
CA ALA A 170 -13.89 -1.54 10.51
C ALA A 170 -12.50 -1.06 10.97
N VAL A 171 -12.31 0.25 11.12
CA VAL A 171 -11.02 0.84 11.54
C VAL A 171 -10.85 0.81 13.06
N VAL A 172 -11.92 0.93 13.83
CA VAL A 172 -11.88 1.00 15.31
C VAL A 172 -11.15 -0.18 15.97
N PRO A 173 -11.40 -1.46 15.62
CA PRO A 173 -10.71 -2.60 16.24
C PRO A 173 -9.20 -2.57 15.95
N ILE A 174 -8.78 -2.08 14.79
CA ILE A 174 -7.36 -1.99 14.43
C ILE A 174 -6.67 -0.92 15.28
N ILE A 175 -7.30 0.24 15.46
CA ILE A 175 -6.80 1.29 16.35
C ILE A 175 -6.72 0.78 17.79
N TRP A 176 -7.75 0.09 18.25
CA TRP A 176 -7.79 -0.44 19.61
C TRP A 176 -6.67 -1.48 19.85
N TYR A 177 -6.45 -2.39 18.90
CA TYR A 177 -5.36 -3.37 18.94
C TYR A 177 -3.99 -2.67 19.03
N ASN A 178 -3.76 -1.66 18.18
CA ASN A 178 -2.52 -0.90 18.17
C ASN A 178 -2.26 -0.18 19.52
N LEU A 179 -3.29 0.50 20.05
CA LEU A 179 -3.19 1.19 21.34
C LEU A 179 -2.87 0.22 22.48
N ARG A 180 -3.47 -0.98 22.44
CA ARG A 180 -3.19 -2.02 23.45
C ARG A 180 -1.73 -2.48 23.36
N GLN A 181 -1.21 -2.69 22.17
CA GLN A 181 0.17 -3.13 21.96
C GLN A 181 1.19 -2.08 22.43
N LEU A 182 0.97 -0.81 22.11
CA LEU A 182 1.82 0.29 22.54
C LEU A 182 1.82 0.46 24.07
N ARG A 183 0.72 0.16 24.75
CA ARG A 183 0.66 0.19 26.22
C ARG A 183 1.50 -0.91 26.86
N ILE A 184 1.46 -2.12 26.31
CA ILE A 184 2.26 -3.26 26.80
C ILE A 184 3.76 -2.93 26.70
N GLU A 185 4.21 -2.40 25.57
CA GLU A 185 5.62 -2.04 25.36
C GLU A 185 6.14 -0.92 26.28
N ARG A 186 5.25 -0.03 26.74
CA ARG A 186 5.62 1.01 27.73
C ARG A 186 5.75 0.47 29.16
N THR A 187 5.09 -0.62 29.47
CA THR A 187 5.11 -1.23 30.82
C THR A 187 6.30 -2.18 30.99
N GLU A 188 6.88 -2.66 29.89
CA GLU A 188 8.06 -3.56 29.90
C GLU A 188 9.42 -2.79 29.84
N ARG A 189 9.40 -1.44 29.75
CA ARG A 189 10.58 -0.55 29.84
C ARG A 189 10.67 0.12 31.20
#